data_da9d6c8b171a53387cbf66b83f1bc400
#
_entry.id   da9d6c8b171a53387cbf66b83f1bc400
#
_cell.length_a   1.000
_cell.length_b   1.000
_cell.length_c   1.000
_cell.angle_alpha   90.00
_cell.angle_beta   90.00
_cell.angle_gamma   90.00
#
_symmetry.space_group_name_H-M   'P 1'
#
loop_
_entity.id
_entity.type
_entity.pdbx_description
1 polymer ?
#
loop_
_entity_poly.entity_id
_entity_poly.type
_entity_poly.pdbx_seq_one_letter_code
_entity_poly.pdbx_strand_id
1 'polypeptide(L)'
;MKGWRSACWTLVLLGIPSAGRAEFDQCRLIDQVLNRLGNAMAINRLIIAEGNDSSAVPAASEALAQQNESYRRTKRQRAKAGCDGWGRE
;
A
#
# COMPACT_ATOMS: atom_id res chain seq x y z
N MET A 1 -19.86 22.66 -28.18
CA MET A 1 -19.71 22.32 -26.73
C MET A 1 -19.69 20.85 -26.49
N LYS A 2 -20.58 20.12 -27.12
CA LYS A 2 -20.58 18.67 -26.93
C LYS A 2 -19.34 18.01 -27.48
N GLY A 3 -18.79 18.58 -28.53
CA GLY A 3 -17.62 18.01 -29.18
C GLY A 3 -16.38 18.02 -28.29
N TRP A 4 -16.21 19.09 -27.54
CA TRP A 4 -15.00 19.16 -26.72
C TRP A 4 -15.11 18.28 -25.49
N ARG A 5 -16.30 17.96 -25.03
CA ARG A 5 -16.46 16.97 -23.99
C ARG A 5 -16.02 15.61 -24.48
N SER A 6 -16.42 15.28 -25.70
CA SER A 6 -15.99 14.03 -26.30
C SER A 6 -14.49 13.97 -26.41
N ALA A 7 -13.87 15.09 -26.73
CA ALA A 7 -12.43 15.15 -26.84
C ALA A 7 -11.77 14.84 -25.48
N CYS A 8 -12.32 15.38 -24.40
CA CYS A 8 -11.79 15.09 -23.08
C CYS A 8 -11.90 13.62 -22.75
N TRP A 9 -13.02 13.02 -23.05
CA TRP A 9 -13.20 11.60 -22.84
C TRP A 9 -12.17 10.78 -23.60
N THR A 10 -11.95 11.18 -24.85
CA THR A 10 -10.97 10.49 -25.67
C THR A 10 -9.60 10.55 -25.04
N LEU A 11 -9.24 11.71 -24.50
CA LEU A 11 -7.94 11.86 -23.86
C LEU A 11 -7.81 10.95 -22.64
N VAL A 12 -8.86 10.85 -21.86
CA VAL A 12 -8.86 9.96 -20.71
C VAL A 12 -8.65 8.53 -21.15
N LEU A 13 -9.33 8.12 -22.20
CA LEU A 13 -9.20 6.77 -22.71
C LEU A 13 -7.78 6.49 -23.21
N LEU A 14 -7.17 7.48 -23.83
CA LEU A 14 -5.83 7.32 -24.34
C LEU A 14 -4.80 7.13 -23.23
N GLY A 15 -5.13 7.60 -22.03
CA GLY A 15 -4.26 7.39 -20.88
C GLY A 15 -4.28 5.99 -20.35
N ILE A 16 -5.29 5.20 -20.72
CA ILE A 16 -5.43 3.85 -20.18
C ILE A 16 -4.38 2.87 -20.73
N PRO A 17 -3.98 2.95 -22.00
CA PRO A 17 -3.02 1.98 -22.54
C PRO A 17 -1.68 1.94 -21.83
N SER A 18 -1.43 2.82 -20.90
CA SER A 18 -0.20 2.78 -20.12
C SER A 18 -0.23 1.69 -19.03
N ALA A 19 -1.14 0.76 -19.14
CA ALA A 19 -1.37 -0.23 -18.11
C ALA A 19 -0.14 -1.04 -17.76
N GLY A 20 0.69 -1.39 -18.73
CA GLY A 20 1.88 -2.17 -18.45
C GLY A 20 2.85 -1.46 -17.53
N ARG A 21 3.03 -0.17 -17.77
CA ARG A 21 3.86 0.66 -16.93
C ARG A 21 3.21 0.86 -15.57
N ALA A 22 1.89 0.99 -15.56
CA ALA A 22 1.14 1.17 -14.33
C ALA A 22 1.28 -0.04 -13.42
N GLU A 23 1.36 -1.24 -13.98
CA GLU A 23 1.56 -2.44 -13.19
C GLU A 23 2.90 -2.42 -12.47
N PHE A 24 3.92 -2.02 -13.18
CA PHE A 24 5.25 -1.94 -12.60
C PHE A 24 5.29 -0.91 -11.48
N ASP A 25 4.70 0.25 -11.72
CA ASP A 25 4.62 1.30 -10.72
C ASP A 25 3.76 0.86 -9.55
N GLN A 26 2.73 0.08 -9.81
CA GLN A 26 1.86 -0.42 -8.76
C GLN A 26 2.61 -1.33 -7.81
N CYS A 27 3.45 -2.22 -8.32
CA CYS A 27 4.25 -3.08 -7.47
C CYS A 27 5.19 -2.29 -6.59
N ARG A 28 5.78 -1.25 -7.16
CA ARG A 28 6.67 -0.38 -6.41
C ARG A 28 5.93 0.33 -5.28
N LEU A 29 4.75 0.86 -5.59
CA LEU A 29 3.95 1.55 -4.59
C LEU A 29 3.51 0.60 -3.49
N ILE A 30 3.11 -0.61 -3.84
CA ILE A 30 2.73 -1.60 -2.86
C ILE A 30 3.90 -1.92 -1.93
N ASP A 31 5.09 -2.07 -2.49
CA ASP A 31 6.26 -2.34 -1.68
C ASP A 31 6.57 -1.18 -0.73
N GLN A 32 6.38 0.05 -1.19
CA GLN A 32 6.56 1.21 -0.33
C GLN A 32 5.57 1.20 0.83
N VAL A 33 4.33 0.85 0.55
CA VAL A 33 3.32 0.76 1.60
C VAL A 33 3.70 -0.33 2.61
N LEU A 34 4.14 -1.49 2.12
CA LEU A 34 4.55 -2.57 2.99
C LEU A 34 5.73 -2.17 3.88
N ASN A 35 6.69 -1.44 3.32
CA ASN A 35 7.83 -0.96 4.09
C ASN A 35 7.39 0.00 5.19
N ARG A 36 6.50 0.92 4.86
CA ARG A 36 6.00 1.87 5.85
C ARG A 36 5.22 1.17 6.95
N LEU A 37 4.37 0.23 6.56
CA LEU A 37 3.61 -0.55 7.54
C LEU A 37 4.54 -1.35 8.42
N GLY A 38 5.55 -1.99 7.84
CA GLY A 38 6.51 -2.76 8.59
C GLY A 38 7.24 -1.91 9.62
N ASN A 39 7.65 -0.71 9.22
CA ASN A 39 8.34 0.19 10.14
C ASN A 39 7.42 0.65 11.27
N ALA A 40 6.18 1.00 10.94
CA ALA A 40 5.21 1.42 11.94
C ALA A 40 4.90 0.30 12.91
N MET A 41 4.78 -0.93 12.40
CA MET A 41 4.53 -2.09 13.25
C MET A 41 5.70 -2.34 14.18
N ALA A 42 6.93 -2.18 13.70
CA ALA A 42 8.11 -2.36 14.54
C ALA A 42 8.14 -1.35 15.67
N ILE A 43 7.77 -0.12 15.38
CA ILE A 43 7.71 0.92 16.42
C ILE A 43 6.67 0.58 17.47
N ASN A 44 5.50 0.12 17.03
CA ASN A 44 4.45 -0.24 17.98
C ASN A 44 4.83 -1.46 18.83
N ARG A 45 5.53 -2.42 18.23
CA ARG A 45 6.02 -3.56 18.99
C ARG A 45 7.02 -3.12 20.05
N LEU A 46 7.84 -2.15 19.71
CA LEU A 46 8.81 -1.62 20.65
C LEU A 46 8.12 -0.94 21.83
N ILE A 47 7.09 -0.14 21.53
CA ILE A 47 6.33 0.53 22.59
C ILE A 47 5.72 -0.50 23.54
N ILE A 48 5.16 -1.57 22.98
CA ILE A 48 4.55 -2.62 23.78
C ILE A 48 5.61 -3.32 24.62
N ALA A 49 6.75 -3.64 24.03
CA ALA A 49 7.81 -4.36 24.71
C ALA A 49 8.39 -3.55 25.85
N GLU A 50 8.55 -2.26 25.67
CA GLU A 50 9.09 -1.41 26.71
C GLU A 50 8.10 -1.20 27.87
N GLY A 51 6.82 -1.04 27.53
CA GLY A 51 5.78 -0.93 28.52
C GLY A 51 5.93 0.23 29.50
N ASN A 52 6.72 1.24 29.15
CA ASN A 52 6.99 2.35 30.06
C ASN A 52 5.79 3.24 30.29
N ASP A 53 4.92 3.36 29.30
CA ASP A 53 3.74 4.20 29.38
C ASP A 53 2.52 3.33 29.24
N SER A 54 1.80 3.13 30.33
CA SER A 54 0.66 2.22 30.34
C SER A 54 -0.47 2.71 29.42
N SER A 55 -0.53 4.00 29.18
CA SER A 55 -1.55 4.51 28.28
C SER A 55 -1.16 4.32 26.80
N ALA A 56 0.12 4.26 26.50
CA ALA A 56 0.59 4.06 25.14
C ALA A 56 0.49 2.61 24.71
N VAL A 57 0.59 1.66 25.64
CA VAL A 57 0.58 0.24 25.29
C VAL A 57 -0.73 -0.21 24.67
N PRO A 58 -1.92 0.12 25.23
CA PRO A 58 -3.16 -0.29 24.57
C PRO A 58 -3.34 0.34 23.22
N ALA A 59 -2.96 1.62 23.06
CA ALA A 59 -3.07 2.30 21.78
C ALA A 59 -2.15 1.64 20.75
N ALA A 60 -0.94 1.31 21.15
CA ALA A 60 0.01 0.66 20.25
C ALA A 60 -0.48 -0.75 19.87
N SER A 61 -1.08 -1.47 20.81
CA SER A 61 -1.62 -2.80 20.53
C SER A 61 -2.74 -2.73 19.51
N GLU A 62 -3.64 -1.76 19.66
CA GLU A 62 -4.74 -1.60 18.74
C GLU A 62 -4.24 -1.19 17.37
N ALA A 63 -3.31 -0.25 17.33
CA ALA A 63 -2.72 0.18 16.06
C ALA A 63 -2.01 -0.98 15.38
N LEU A 64 -1.30 -1.79 16.14
CA LEU A 64 -0.60 -2.95 15.59
C LEU A 64 -1.56 -3.94 14.98
N ALA A 65 -2.69 -4.18 15.64
CA ALA A 65 -3.69 -5.10 15.10
C ALA A 65 -4.22 -4.61 13.76
N GLN A 66 -4.53 -3.31 13.67
CA GLN A 66 -5.01 -2.74 12.42
C GLN A 66 -3.93 -2.76 11.36
N GLN A 67 -2.70 -2.49 11.73
CA GLN A 67 -1.58 -2.51 10.79
C GLN A 67 -1.33 -3.92 10.27
N ASN A 68 -1.45 -4.93 11.13
CA ASN A 68 -1.31 -6.32 10.70
C ASN A 68 -2.34 -6.67 9.65
N GLU A 69 -3.57 -6.24 9.84
CA GLU A 69 -4.62 -6.50 8.87
C GLU A 69 -4.35 -5.80 7.56
N SER A 70 -3.96 -4.53 7.63
CA SER A 70 -3.61 -3.79 6.42
C SER A 70 -2.43 -4.41 5.71
N TYR A 71 -1.45 -4.88 6.45
CA TYR A 71 -0.28 -5.54 5.88
C TYR A 71 -0.68 -6.80 5.12
N ARG A 72 -1.51 -7.64 5.73
CA ARG A 72 -1.97 -8.85 5.06
C ARG A 72 -2.76 -8.53 3.80
N ARG A 73 -3.62 -7.53 3.89
CA ARG A 73 -4.43 -7.13 2.74
C ARG A 73 -3.54 -6.63 1.61
N THR A 74 -2.56 -5.83 1.95
CA THR A 74 -1.64 -5.30 0.96
C THR A 74 -0.81 -6.39 0.33
N LYS A 75 -0.39 -7.38 1.12
CA LYS A 75 0.34 -8.51 0.57
C LYS A 75 -0.51 -9.32 -0.39
N ARG A 76 -1.79 -9.46 -0.11
CA ARG A 76 -2.69 -10.14 -1.05
C ARG A 76 -2.84 -9.33 -2.33
N GLN A 77 -2.91 -8.02 -2.22
CA GLN A 77 -2.95 -7.18 -3.40
C GLN A 77 -1.68 -7.33 -4.23
N ARG A 78 -0.56 -7.43 -3.56
CA ARG A 78 0.71 -7.63 -4.22
C ARG A 78 0.72 -8.93 -5.02
N ALA A 79 0.21 -9.98 -4.43
CA ALA A 79 0.13 -11.27 -5.12
C ALA A 79 -0.81 -11.20 -6.31
N LYS A 80 -1.96 -10.56 -6.14
CA LYS A 80 -2.95 -10.44 -7.22
C LYS A 80 -2.42 -9.60 -8.37
N ALA A 81 -1.60 -8.62 -8.07
CA ALA A 81 -1.02 -7.76 -9.08
C ALA A 81 0.14 -8.42 -9.83
N GLY A 82 0.52 -9.63 -9.42
CA GLY A 82 1.60 -10.34 -10.09
C GLY A 82 2.97 -9.84 -9.72
N CYS A 83 3.12 -9.28 -8.53
CA CYS A 83 4.39 -8.71 -8.09
C CYS A 83 5.32 -9.72 -7.46
N ASP A 84 4.92 -10.97 -7.36
CA ASP A 84 5.70 -11.96 -6.61
C ASP A 84 7.09 -12.18 -7.18
N GLY A 85 7.24 -12.09 -8.50
CA GLY A 85 8.55 -12.23 -9.11
C GLY A 85 9.32 -10.93 -9.19
N TRP A 86 8.72 -9.83 -8.80
CA TRP A 86 9.30 -8.51 -8.95
C TRP A 86 10.28 -8.26 -7.82
N GLY A 87 11.47 -7.82 -8.18
CA GLY A 87 12.48 -7.50 -7.18
C GLY A 87 13.28 -8.67 -6.68
N ARG A 88 13.00 -9.86 -7.16
CA ARG A 88 13.79 -11.02 -6.78
C ARG A 88 15.11 -11.09 -7.52
N GLU A 89 15.13 -10.46 -8.62
CA GLU A 89 16.35 -10.44 -9.42
C GLU A 89 17.33 -9.44 -8.86
#